data_f5e66841cf6e5638650f8e1c04f6cd91
#
_entry.id   f5e66841cf6e5638650f8e1c04f6cd91
#
_cell.length_a   1.000
_cell.length_b   1.000
_cell.length_c   1.000
_cell.angle_alpha   90.00
_cell.angle_beta   90.00
_cell.angle_gamma   90.00
#
_symmetry.space_group_name_H-M   'P 1'
#
loop_
_entity.id
_entity.type
_entity.pdbx_description
1 polymer ?
#
loop_
_entity_poly.entity_id
_entity_poly.type
_entity_poly.pdbx_seq_one_letter_code
_entity_poly.pdbx_strand_id
1 'polypeptide(L)'
;KKLSDVSNISYDTLKKLMSGHTGCPTTYNLIKLSQALGVSIDYLLGLDRHLNIDYTKLPERACNLISEIANFETKLYNLNQLQGKTYIPVIVPTGCMGDEMLFDSFYADYIDVSSYEEEFGSSMMCGIKVTNKSLHPAYLKDDVLIIANDRSPAYGETGIFLKGRHVYIRKYEYGTPSVLKPVNGFGKDIVATDPSKWYVFGRVLTVIR
;
A
#
# COMPACT_ATOMS: atom_id res chain seq x y z
N LYS A 1 7.85 33.42 23.77
CA LYS A 1 8.95 33.27 24.76
C LYS A 1 9.48 31.83 24.81
N LYS A 2 8.67 30.81 25.08
CA LYS A 2 9.14 29.42 25.19
C LYS A 2 10.01 28.92 24.00
N LEU A 3 9.65 29.24 22.77
CA LEU A 3 10.42 28.79 21.60
C LEU A 3 11.76 29.55 21.49
N SER A 4 11.80 30.83 21.86
CA SER A 4 13.04 31.63 21.92
C SER A 4 14.05 31.05 22.90
N ASP A 5 13.55 30.61 24.06
CA ASP A 5 14.40 30.05 25.11
C ASP A 5 14.97 28.69 24.70
N VAL A 6 14.16 27.82 24.07
CA VAL A 6 14.59 26.48 23.65
C VAL A 6 15.47 26.52 22.38
N SER A 7 15.15 27.38 21.43
CA SER A 7 15.91 27.49 20.17
C SER A 7 17.15 28.33 20.25
N ASN A 8 17.32 29.11 21.34
CA ASN A 8 18.38 30.10 21.45
C ASN A 8 18.42 31.08 20.27
N ILE A 9 17.23 31.49 19.82
CA ILE A 9 16.99 32.52 18.79
C ILE A 9 16.25 33.67 19.44
N SER A 10 16.67 34.91 19.18
CA SER A 10 16.03 36.08 19.78
C SER A 10 14.53 36.14 19.43
N TYR A 11 13.69 36.56 20.37
CA TYR A 11 12.26 36.72 20.16
C TYR A 11 11.92 37.62 18.99
N ASP A 12 12.68 38.69 18.78
CA ASP A 12 12.47 39.62 17.66
C ASP A 12 12.76 38.96 16.29
N THR A 13 13.79 38.11 16.23
CA THR A 13 14.07 37.31 15.03
C THR A 13 12.96 36.32 14.74
N LEU A 14 12.47 35.60 15.75
CA LEU A 14 11.35 34.68 15.59
C LEU A 14 10.08 35.40 15.13
N LYS A 15 9.78 36.56 15.72
CA LYS A 15 8.65 37.39 15.35
C LYS A 15 8.70 37.84 13.89
N LYS A 16 9.88 38.27 13.40
CA LYS A 16 10.09 38.65 12.01
C LYS A 16 9.95 37.49 11.06
N LEU A 17 10.43 36.29 11.42
CA LEU A 17 10.24 35.07 10.63
C LEU A 17 8.76 34.65 10.55
N MET A 18 8.04 34.69 11.67
CA MET A 18 6.63 34.30 11.72
C MET A 18 5.70 35.31 11.01
N SER A 19 6.09 36.58 10.97
CA SER A 19 5.32 37.63 10.28
C SER A 19 5.59 37.71 8.78
N GLY A 20 6.53 36.89 8.25
CA GLY A 20 6.92 36.93 6.84
C GLY A 20 7.74 38.18 6.45
N HIS A 21 8.16 39.01 7.40
CA HIS A 21 8.96 40.20 7.15
C HIS A 21 10.39 39.86 6.70
N THR A 22 10.87 38.66 7.00
CA THR A 22 12.15 38.12 6.50
C THR A 22 11.83 36.95 5.58
N GLY A 23 12.18 37.07 4.31
CA GLY A 23 11.77 36.12 3.27
C GLY A 23 12.30 34.69 3.45
N CYS A 24 13.48 34.50 4.07
CA CYS A 24 14.03 33.18 4.36
C CYS A 24 14.82 33.20 5.68
N PRO A 25 14.62 32.22 6.58
CA PRO A 25 15.49 32.03 7.72
C PRO A 25 16.90 31.62 7.26
N THR A 26 17.92 32.07 7.98
CA THR A 26 19.30 31.60 7.73
C THR A 26 19.41 30.11 8.04
N THR A 27 20.34 29.42 7.40
CA THR A 27 20.61 27.99 7.67
C THR A 27 20.86 27.74 9.16
N TYR A 28 21.54 28.65 9.84
CA TYR A 28 21.78 28.57 11.27
C TYR A 28 20.49 28.59 12.10
N ASN A 29 19.54 29.46 11.75
CA ASN A 29 18.25 29.54 12.40
C ASN A 29 17.38 28.32 12.10
N LEU A 30 17.46 27.75 10.88
CA LEU A 30 16.77 26.52 10.51
C LEU A 30 17.24 25.33 11.34
N ILE A 31 18.58 25.18 11.54
CA ILE A 31 19.14 24.12 12.37
C ILE A 31 18.63 24.25 13.83
N LYS A 32 18.67 25.44 14.39
CA LYS A 32 18.19 25.69 15.75
C LYS A 32 16.70 25.44 15.93
N LEU A 33 15.87 25.85 14.94
CA LEU A 33 14.44 25.60 14.97
C LEU A 33 14.14 24.11 14.81
N SER A 34 14.83 23.41 13.92
CA SER A 34 14.72 21.96 13.73
C SER A 34 14.98 21.22 15.04
N GLN A 35 16.08 21.53 15.73
CA GLN A 35 16.43 20.95 17.01
C GLN A 35 15.42 21.28 18.13
N ALA A 36 14.98 22.54 18.21
CA ALA A 36 14.07 23.00 19.25
C ALA A 36 12.64 22.43 19.08
N LEU A 37 12.22 22.18 17.84
CA LEU A 37 10.89 21.65 17.50
C LEU A 37 10.88 20.12 17.33
N GLY A 38 12.05 19.48 17.24
CA GLY A 38 12.16 18.03 16.99
C GLY A 38 11.69 17.61 15.61
N VAL A 39 11.86 18.48 14.59
CA VAL A 39 11.46 18.22 13.20
C VAL A 39 12.64 18.40 12.25
N SER A 40 12.58 17.80 11.05
CA SER A 40 13.63 17.98 10.05
C SER A 40 13.66 19.41 9.49
N ILE A 41 14.80 19.83 8.92
CA ILE A 41 14.90 21.11 8.20
C ILE A 41 13.99 21.09 6.98
N ASP A 42 13.89 19.96 6.28
CA ASP A 42 13.03 19.79 5.12
C ASP A 42 11.55 19.96 5.49
N TYR A 43 11.13 19.47 6.66
CA TYR A 43 9.80 19.72 7.20
C TYR A 43 9.54 21.23 7.39
N LEU A 44 10.48 21.95 7.98
CA LEU A 44 10.36 23.40 8.18
C LEU A 44 10.30 24.20 6.88
N LEU A 45 10.92 23.68 5.82
CA LEU A 45 10.91 24.28 4.48
C LEU A 45 9.69 23.86 3.64
N GLY A 46 8.83 22.97 4.18
CA GLY A 46 7.69 22.43 3.44
C GLY A 46 8.08 21.46 2.31
N LEU A 47 9.34 20.99 2.32
CA LEU A 47 9.88 20.04 1.35
C LEU A 47 9.62 18.59 1.78
N ASP A 48 9.39 18.40 3.08
CA ASP A 48 9.14 17.08 3.67
C ASP A 48 7.68 16.69 3.44
N ARG A 49 7.44 15.88 2.41
CA ARG A 49 6.15 15.27 2.13
C ARG A 49 5.95 13.94 2.86
N HIS A 50 6.94 13.52 3.65
CA HIS A 50 6.97 12.22 4.29
C HIS A 50 6.60 12.31 5.78
N LEU A 51 5.90 11.30 6.27
CA LEU A 51 5.73 11.05 7.69
C LEU A 51 7.12 11.02 8.34
N ASN A 52 7.33 11.87 9.34
CA ASN A 52 8.59 11.95 10.09
C ASN A 52 8.70 10.69 10.96
N ILE A 53 9.21 9.60 10.37
CA ILE A 53 9.37 8.32 11.07
C ILE A 53 10.68 8.40 11.86
N ASP A 54 10.57 8.39 13.20
CA ASP A 54 11.73 8.26 14.07
C ASP A 54 12.18 6.79 14.10
N TYR A 55 13.08 6.44 13.18
CA TYR A 55 13.63 5.09 13.04
C TYR A 55 14.31 4.59 14.33
N THR A 56 14.78 5.50 15.20
CA THR A 56 15.46 5.10 16.43
C THR A 56 14.52 4.51 17.49
N LYS A 57 13.21 4.79 17.35
CA LYS A 57 12.15 4.27 18.22
C LYS A 57 11.46 3.04 17.67
N LEU A 58 11.81 2.62 16.46
CA LEU A 58 11.22 1.44 15.84
C LEU A 58 12.04 0.19 16.13
N PRO A 59 11.38 -0.98 16.33
CA PRO A 59 12.07 -2.25 16.36
C PRO A 59 12.81 -2.49 15.04
N GLU A 60 13.95 -3.18 15.08
CA GLU A 60 14.77 -3.51 13.91
C GLU A 60 13.96 -4.14 12.78
N ARG A 61 13.03 -5.05 13.12
CA ARG A 61 12.11 -5.67 12.15
C ARG A 61 11.29 -4.63 11.37
N ALA A 62 10.80 -3.59 12.05
CA ALA A 62 10.01 -2.53 11.40
C ALA A 62 10.87 -1.67 10.49
N CYS A 63 12.11 -1.35 10.90
CA CYS A 63 13.06 -0.62 10.06
C CYS A 63 13.40 -1.39 8.78
N ASN A 64 13.65 -2.70 8.89
CA ASN A 64 13.93 -3.56 7.75
C ASN A 64 12.75 -3.60 6.77
N LEU A 65 11.53 -3.78 7.28
CA LEU A 65 10.31 -3.79 6.47
C LEU A 65 10.10 -2.47 5.71
N ILE A 66 10.26 -1.33 6.39
CA ILE A 66 10.14 -0.01 5.77
C ILE A 66 11.20 0.15 4.67
N SER A 67 12.43 -0.29 4.92
CA SER A 67 13.53 -0.22 3.94
C SER A 67 13.25 -1.10 2.73
N GLU A 68 12.73 -2.31 2.91
CA GLU A 68 12.33 -3.21 1.82
C GLU A 68 11.21 -2.60 0.96
N ILE A 69 10.17 -2.04 1.59
CA ILE A 69 9.07 -1.37 0.87
C ILE A 69 9.61 -0.16 0.10
N ALA A 70 10.43 0.69 0.73
CA ALA A 70 10.98 1.88 0.09
C ALA A 70 11.87 1.52 -1.12
N ASN A 71 12.71 0.49 -0.99
CA ASN A 71 13.53 -0.01 -2.09
C ASN A 71 12.69 -0.57 -3.23
N PHE A 72 11.62 -1.28 -2.89
CA PHE A 72 10.71 -1.85 -3.87
C PHE A 72 9.98 -0.74 -4.65
N GLU A 73 9.38 0.23 -3.96
CA GLU A 73 8.67 1.36 -4.57
C GLU A 73 9.61 2.23 -5.43
N THR A 74 10.86 2.41 -4.99
CA THR A 74 11.88 3.12 -5.77
C THR A 74 12.20 2.39 -7.09
N LYS A 75 12.32 1.06 -7.05
CA LYS A 75 12.52 0.26 -8.27
C LYS A 75 11.33 0.37 -9.21
N LEU A 76 10.11 0.26 -8.69
CA LEU A 76 8.89 0.38 -9.47
C LEU A 76 8.79 1.75 -10.14
N TYR A 77 9.04 2.84 -9.39
CA TYR A 77 9.07 4.19 -9.93
C TYR A 77 10.08 4.33 -11.08
N ASN A 78 11.30 3.82 -10.89
CA ASN A 78 12.34 3.88 -11.91
C ASN A 78 11.99 3.07 -13.16
N LEU A 79 11.38 1.89 -13.01
CA LEU A 79 10.90 1.10 -14.15
C LEU A 79 9.88 1.87 -14.98
N ASN A 80 8.89 2.48 -14.33
CA ASN A 80 7.85 3.25 -15.00
C ASN A 80 8.39 4.49 -15.74
N GLN A 81 9.40 5.17 -15.15
CA GLN A 81 10.01 6.35 -15.78
C GLN A 81 10.92 6.02 -16.98
N LEU A 82 11.71 4.94 -16.86
CA LEU A 82 12.75 4.63 -17.86
C LEU A 82 12.20 3.95 -19.11
N GLN A 83 11.09 3.21 -19.02
CA GLN A 83 10.62 2.36 -20.11
C GLN A 83 9.38 2.88 -20.84
N GLY A 84 8.75 3.97 -20.36
CA GLY A 84 7.49 4.47 -20.91
C GLY A 84 6.37 3.41 -20.86
N LYS A 85 6.45 2.52 -19.88
CA LYS A 85 5.53 1.42 -19.61
C LYS A 85 4.94 1.56 -18.22
N THR A 86 3.78 0.98 -18.02
CA THR A 86 3.11 0.97 -16.72
C THR A 86 3.30 -0.40 -16.06
N TYR A 87 4.04 -0.41 -14.96
CA TYR A 87 4.24 -1.59 -14.13
C TYR A 87 3.48 -1.45 -12.82
N ILE A 88 2.91 -2.55 -12.36
CA ILE A 88 2.34 -2.65 -11.01
C ILE A 88 3.03 -3.77 -10.22
N PRO A 89 3.03 -3.66 -8.87
CA PRO A 89 3.61 -4.70 -8.03
C PRO A 89 2.78 -5.98 -8.06
N VAL A 90 3.43 -7.14 -7.94
CA VAL A 90 2.79 -8.46 -7.86
C VAL A 90 3.07 -9.09 -6.51
N ILE A 91 2.02 -9.48 -5.81
CA ILE A 91 2.08 -10.27 -4.59
C ILE A 91 2.15 -11.75 -4.98
N VAL A 92 3.19 -12.43 -4.51
CA VAL A 92 3.33 -13.88 -4.68
C VAL A 92 3.04 -14.55 -3.35
N PRO A 93 1.93 -15.31 -3.21
CA PRO A 93 1.62 -16.04 -1.98
C PRO A 93 2.69 -17.07 -1.64
N THR A 94 3.08 -17.15 -0.37
CA THR A 94 4.14 -18.06 0.11
C THR A 94 3.63 -19.46 0.44
N GLY A 95 2.32 -19.62 0.59
CA GLY A 95 1.70 -20.90 0.90
C GLY A 95 0.24 -20.93 0.51
N CYS A 96 -0.31 -22.16 0.42
CA CYS A 96 -1.72 -22.40 0.14
C CYS A 96 -2.21 -23.57 0.98
N MET A 97 -3.36 -23.42 1.63
CA MET A 97 -4.12 -24.50 2.22
C MET A 97 -5.47 -24.59 1.51
N GLY A 98 -5.59 -25.54 0.56
CA GLY A 98 -6.77 -25.62 -0.30
C GLY A 98 -6.93 -24.38 -1.16
N ASP A 99 -8.05 -23.67 -1.00
CA ASP A 99 -8.37 -22.41 -1.68
C ASP A 99 -8.00 -21.14 -0.88
N GLU A 100 -7.31 -21.31 0.24
CA GLU A 100 -6.76 -20.24 1.06
C GLU A 100 -5.30 -19.98 0.69
N MET A 101 -4.91 -18.71 0.60
CA MET A 101 -3.55 -18.30 0.36
C MET A 101 -2.98 -17.63 1.62
N LEU A 102 -1.68 -17.79 1.85
CA LEU A 102 -0.97 -17.12 2.92
C LEU A 102 -0.07 -16.04 2.33
N PHE A 103 -0.21 -14.82 2.81
CA PHE A 103 0.68 -13.72 2.49
C PHE A 103 1.64 -13.48 3.65
N ASP A 104 2.87 -13.98 3.51
CA ASP A 104 3.94 -13.75 4.48
C ASP A 104 4.97 -12.72 3.97
N SER A 105 4.94 -12.40 2.69
CA SER A 105 5.74 -11.35 2.08
C SER A 105 4.86 -10.32 1.39
N PHE A 106 5.35 -9.10 1.32
CA PHE A 106 4.79 -8.08 0.46
C PHE A 106 5.13 -8.40 -1.02
N TYR A 107 5.17 -7.42 -1.86
CA TYR A 107 5.42 -7.56 -3.28
C TYR A 107 6.72 -8.33 -3.58
N ALA A 108 6.66 -9.29 -4.48
CA ALA A 108 7.82 -10.11 -4.85
C ALA A 108 8.24 -9.93 -6.32
N ASP A 109 7.40 -9.29 -7.15
CA ASP A 109 7.63 -9.14 -8.58
C ASP A 109 6.90 -7.91 -9.15
N TYR A 110 7.08 -7.62 -10.43
CA TYR A 110 6.40 -6.57 -11.17
C TYR A 110 5.83 -7.13 -12.47
N ILE A 111 4.70 -6.58 -12.92
CA ILE A 111 4.11 -6.96 -14.19
C ILE A 111 3.78 -5.72 -15.02
N ASP A 112 4.08 -5.81 -16.33
CA ASP A 112 3.71 -4.79 -17.32
C ASP A 112 2.22 -4.85 -17.59
N VAL A 113 1.52 -3.76 -17.31
CA VAL A 113 0.08 -3.60 -17.51
C VAL A 113 -0.27 -2.51 -18.50
N SER A 114 0.70 -2.07 -19.30
CA SER A 114 0.53 -0.96 -20.26
C SER A 114 -0.64 -1.18 -21.21
N SER A 115 -0.88 -2.43 -21.63
CA SER A 115 -2.01 -2.80 -22.51
C SER A 115 -3.39 -2.65 -21.87
N TYR A 116 -3.46 -2.51 -20.55
CA TYR A 116 -4.69 -2.39 -19.78
C TYR A 116 -4.92 -0.96 -19.27
N GLU A 117 -4.01 -0.04 -19.59
CA GLU A 117 -4.03 1.33 -19.03
C GLU A 117 -5.24 2.13 -19.54
N GLU A 118 -5.63 1.95 -20.81
CA GLU A 118 -6.83 2.60 -21.38
C GLU A 118 -8.11 2.14 -20.69
N GLU A 119 -8.18 0.87 -20.31
CA GLU A 119 -9.41 0.28 -19.73
C GLU A 119 -9.50 0.54 -18.22
N PHE A 120 -8.40 0.38 -17.48
CA PHE A 120 -8.42 0.39 -16.03
C PHE A 120 -7.62 1.54 -15.40
N GLY A 121 -6.59 2.06 -16.06
CA GLY A 121 -5.79 3.21 -15.63
C GLY A 121 -5.35 3.10 -14.18
N SER A 122 -5.54 4.18 -13.42
CA SER A 122 -5.18 4.27 -12.00
C SER A 122 -5.99 3.38 -11.05
N SER A 123 -7.00 2.65 -11.58
CA SER A 123 -7.76 1.69 -10.76
C SER A 123 -6.95 0.45 -10.43
N MET A 124 -5.93 0.12 -11.24
CA MET A 124 -5.06 -1.02 -10.99
C MET A 124 -4.14 -0.75 -9.79
N MET A 125 -4.28 -1.56 -8.73
CA MET A 125 -3.52 -1.42 -7.51
C MET A 125 -2.30 -2.35 -7.49
N CYS A 126 -2.51 -3.64 -7.69
CA CYS A 126 -1.48 -4.68 -7.70
C CYS A 126 -1.95 -5.92 -8.43
N GLY A 127 -1.01 -6.84 -8.70
CA GLY A 127 -1.29 -8.19 -9.14
C GLY A 127 -1.22 -9.20 -7.97
N ILE A 128 -1.97 -10.30 -8.07
CA ILE A 128 -1.82 -11.46 -7.19
C ILE A 128 -1.55 -12.68 -8.07
N LYS A 129 -0.41 -13.33 -7.87
CA LYS A 129 -0.03 -14.53 -8.63
C LYS A 129 -0.74 -15.76 -8.09
N VAL A 130 -1.35 -16.53 -8.98
CA VAL A 130 -1.95 -17.84 -8.67
C VAL A 130 -0.83 -18.89 -8.65
N THR A 131 -0.48 -19.39 -7.47
CA THR A 131 0.69 -20.28 -7.29
C THR A 131 0.34 -21.77 -7.39
N ASN A 132 -0.94 -22.13 -7.37
CA ASN A 132 -1.38 -23.52 -7.39
C ASN A 132 -2.61 -23.76 -8.27
N LYS A 133 -3.09 -25.00 -8.31
CA LYS A 133 -4.26 -25.42 -9.11
C LYS A 133 -5.60 -25.34 -8.36
N SER A 134 -5.64 -24.81 -7.13
CA SER A 134 -6.85 -24.84 -6.31
C SER A 134 -8.00 -24.00 -6.87
N LEU A 135 -7.68 -23.01 -7.70
CA LEU A 135 -8.65 -22.12 -8.35
C LEU A 135 -9.08 -22.59 -9.75
N HIS A 136 -8.50 -23.71 -10.24
CA HIS A 136 -8.87 -24.28 -11.55
C HIS A 136 -10.35 -24.74 -11.54
N PRO A 137 -11.15 -24.56 -12.62
CA PRO A 137 -10.73 -24.02 -13.92
C PRO A 137 -10.85 -22.49 -14.05
N ALA A 138 -11.33 -21.78 -13.04
CA ALA A 138 -11.54 -20.32 -13.13
C ALA A 138 -10.24 -19.56 -13.37
N TYR A 139 -9.20 -19.92 -12.63
CA TYR A 139 -7.86 -19.37 -12.76
C TYR A 139 -6.85 -20.50 -12.84
N LEU A 140 -5.82 -20.32 -13.68
CA LEU A 140 -4.76 -21.30 -13.87
C LEU A 140 -3.55 -20.97 -12.96
N LYS A 141 -2.70 -21.95 -12.73
CA LYS A 141 -1.41 -21.71 -12.10
C LYS A 141 -0.60 -20.76 -12.97
N ASP A 142 0.08 -19.80 -12.33
CA ASP A 142 0.86 -18.71 -12.91
C ASP A 142 0.05 -17.54 -13.51
N ASP A 143 -1.29 -17.63 -13.58
CA ASP A 143 -2.12 -16.46 -13.85
C ASP A 143 -1.82 -15.35 -12.83
N VAL A 144 -1.86 -14.09 -13.28
CA VAL A 144 -1.78 -12.91 -12.40
C VAL A 144 -3.12 -12.19 -12.42
N LEU A 145 -3.78 -12.15 -11.27
CA LEU A 145 -5.04 -11.44 -11.07
C LEU A 145 -4.75 -9.97 -10.81
N ILE A 146 -5.23 -9.08 -11.66
CA ILE A 146 -5.09 -7.63 -11.47
C ILE A 146 -6.20 -7.14 -10.56
N ILE A 147 -5.81 -6.48 -9.47
CA ILE A 147 -6.70 -6.09 -8.39
C ILE A 147 -6.96 -4.59 -8.44
N ALA A 148 -8.24 -4.23 -8.31
CA ALA A 148 -8.67 -2.84 -8.22
C ALA A 148 -8.45 -2.23 -6.82
N ASN A 149 -8.28 -0.92 -6.81
CA ASN A 149 -8.20 -0.13 -5.58
C ASN A 149 -9.56 0.03 -4.88
N ASP A 150 -10.67 -0.16 -5.59
CA ASP A 150 -12.00 -0.13 -4.99
C ASP A 150 -12.23 -1.40 -4.16
N ARG A 151 -12.75 -1.22 -2.94
CA ARG A 151 -12.89 -2.30 -1.95
C ARG A 151 -14.27 -2.97 -1.95
N SER A 152 -15.08 -2.71 -2.95
CA SER A 152 -16.46 -3.18 -2.97
C SER A 152 -16.76 -3.98 -4.25
N PRO A 153 -16.51 -5.30 -4.24
CA PRO A 153 -16.93 -6.13 -5.36
C PRO A 153 -18.47 -6.08 -5.48
N ALA A 154 -18.97 -5.98 -6.71
CA ALA A 154 -20.38 -6.08 -6.99
C ALA A 154 -20.88 -7.54 -6.86
N TYR A 155 -22.19 -7.75 -6.90
CA TYR A 155 -22.79 -9.09 -6.87
C TYR A 155 -22.25 -9.96 -8.00
N GLY A 156 -21.75 -11.14 -7.65
CA GLY A 156 -21.18 -12.09 -8.60
C GLY A 156 -19.76 -11.80 -9.04
N GLU A 157 -19.20 -10.64 -8.71
CA GLU A 157 -17.80 -10.34 -9.00
C GLU A 157 -16.85 -11.10 -8.08
N THR A 158 -15.64 -11.33 -8.57
CA THR A 158 -14.58 -11.92 -7.77
C THR A 158 -13.88 -10.86 -6.95
N GLY A 159 -13.86 -11.07 -5.64
CA GLY A 159 -13.16 -10.24 -4.67
C GLY A 159 -12.05 -11.00 -3.97
N ILE A 160 -11.14 -10.22 -3.39
CA ILE A 160 -10.08 -10.68 -2.50
C ILE A 160 -10.47 -10.33 -1.08
N PHE A 161 -10.62 -11.34 -0.25
CA PHE A 161 -11.09 -11.20 1.13
C PHE A 161 -10.04 -11.72 2.11
N LEU A 162 -9.79 -10.96 3.18
CA LEU A 162 -8.85 -11.34 4.22
C LEU A 162 -9.59 -11.65 5.51
N LYS A 163 -9.15 -12.71 6.18
CA LYS A 163 -9.57 -13.06 7.54
C LYS A 163 -8.35 -13.45 8.36
N GLY A 164 -7.90 -12.55 9.22
CA GLY A 164 -6.61 -12.70 9.88
C GLY A 164 -5.47 -12.72 8.86
N ARG A 165 -4.71 -13.82 8.79
CA ARG A 165 -3.58 -14.00 7.83
C ARG A 165 -3.99 -14.75 6.56
N HIS A 166 -5.24 -15.18 6.47
CA HIS A 166 -5.75 -15.97 5.36
C HIS A 166 -6.36 -15.06 4.31
N VAL A 167 -6.10 -15.37 3.05
CA VAL A 167 -6.62 -14.68 1.89
C VAL A 167 -7.47 -15.62 1.06
N TYR A 168 -8.64 -15.15 0.70
CA TYR A 168 -9.65 -15.91 -0.03
C TYR A 168 -9.98 -15.19 -1.33
N ILE A 169 -9.93 -15.91 -2.45
CA ILE A 169 -10.39 -15.43 -3.75
C ILE A 169 -11.77 -16.03 -3.98
N ARG A 170 -12.80 -15.21 -3.90
CA ARG A 170 -14.19 -15.66 -3.89
C ARG A 170 -15.10 -14.75 -4.70
N LYS A 171 -16.19 -15.31 -5.23
CA LYS A 171 -17.31 -14.53 -5.74
C LYS A 171 -18.14 -14.00 -4.60
N TYR A 172 -18.51 -12.73 -4.70
CA TYR A 172 -19.29 -12.04 -3.68
C TYR A 172 -20.78 -12.16 -3.97
N GLU A 173 -21.56 -12.61 -2.99
CA GLU A 173 -23.02 -12.57 -3.05
C GLU A 173 -23.58 -11.76 -1.89
N TYR A 174 -24.43 -10.79 -2.22
CA TYR A 174 -25.13 -9.99 -1.23
C TYR A 174 -26.08 -10.88 -0.42
N GLY A 175 -26.15 -10.63 0.87
CA GLY A 175 -27.06 -11.30 1.77
C GLY A 175 -26.85 -10.80 3.20
N THR A 176 -27.74 -11.22 4.09
CA THR A 176 -27.59 -10.98 5.52
C THR A 176 -27.68 -12.33 6.23
N PRO A 177 -26.54 -12.97 6.46
CA PRO A 177 -25.14 -12.56 6.17
C PRO A 177 -24.73 -12.73 4.70
N SER A 178 -23.67 -11.99 4.27
CA SER A 178 -23.07 -12.13 2.95
C SER A 178 -22.41 -13.49 2.75
N VAL A 179 -22.43 -13.99 1.52
CA VAL A 179 -21.87 -15.30 1.16
C VAL A 179 -20.71 -15.12 0.18
N LEU A 180 -19.61 -15.80 0.46
CA LEU A 180 -18.42 -15.84 -0.37
C LEU A 180 -18.33 -17.23 -1.03
N LYS A 181 -18.64 -17.28 -2.33
CA LYS A 181 -18.67 -18.54 -3.10
C LYS A 181 -17.33 -18.88 -3.73
N PRO A 182 -16.97 -20.15 -3.86
CA PRO A 182 -15.79 -20.57 -4.59
C PRO A 182 -15.86 -20.09 -6.05
N VAL A 183 -14.76 -19.51 -6.56
CA VAL A 183 -14.70 -19.00 -7.96
C VAL A 183 -14.78 -20.11 -9.00
N ASN A 184 -14.34 -21.31 -8.65
CA ASN A 184 -14.29 -22.49 -9.51
C ASN A 184 -15.50 -23.41 -9.38
N GLY A 185 -16.45 -23.08 -8.52
CA GLY A 185 -17.62 -23.91 -8.23
C GLY A 185 -17.36 -25.15 -7.34
N PHE A 186 -16.11 -25.36 -6.91
CA PHE A 186 -15.73 -26.44 -6.03
C PHE A 186 -15.39 -25.92 -4.62
N GLY A 187 -15.82 -26.62 -3.60
CA GLY A 187 -15.58 -26.24 -2.21
C GLY A 187 -16.84 -25.77 -1.50
N LYS A 188 -16.67 -25.25 -0.29
CA LYS A 188 -17.79 -24.81 0.56
C LYS A 188 -17.94 -23.29 0.46
N ASP A 189 -19.20 -22.85 0.49
CA ASP A 189 -19.52 -21.44 0.68
C ASP A 189 -19.05 -20.99 2.06
N ILE A 190 -18.54 -19.77 2.12
CA ILE A 190 -18.17 -19.13 3.38
C ILE A 190 -19.23 -18.09 3.69
N VAL A 191 -19.91 -18.27 4.82
CA VAL A 191 -20.91 -17.33 5.31
C VAL A 191 -20.21 -16.32 6.22
N ALA A 192 -20.19 -15.05 5.82
CA ALA A 192 -19.57 -13.96 6.58
C ALA A 192 -20.52 -13.47 7.71
N THR A 193 -20.72 -14.32 8.73
CA THR A 193 -21.62 -14.04 9.86
C THR A 193 -21.17 -12.85 10.72
N ASP A 194 -19.89 -12.57 10.76
CA ASP A 194 -19.30 -11.43 11.48
C ASP A 194 -18.48 -10.59 10.51
N PRO A 195 -19.06 -9.54 9.91
CA PRO A 195 -18.39 -8.67 8.93
C PRO A 195 -17.13 -8.00 9.49
N SER A 196 -17.05 -7.77 10.81
CA SER A 196 -15.90 -7.11 11.44
C SER A 196 -14.60 -7.91 11.36
N LYS A 197 -14.70 -9.22 11.14
CA LYS A 197 -13.54 -10.12 10.99
C LYS A 197 -13.04 -10.24 9.55
N TRP A 198 -13.74 -9.64 8.61
CA TRP A 198 -13.43 -9.71 7.20
C TRP A 198 -13.00 -8.34 6.68
N TYR A 199 -11.92 -8.35 5.93
CA TYR A 199 -11.44 -7.16 5.21
C TYR A 199 -11.49 -7.44 3.72
N VAL A 200 -12.12 -6.54 2.96
CA VAL A 200 -12.11 -6.59 1.50
C VAL A 200 -10.85 -5.90 1.03
N PHE A 201 -9.94 -6.65 0.44
CA PHE A 201 -8.68 -6.12 -0.09
C PHE A 201 -8.91 -5.40 -1.42
N GLY A 202 -9.75 -5.97 -2.28
CA GLY A 202 -10.10 -5.40 -3.57
C GLY A 202 -10.92 -6.37 -4.42
N ARG A 203 -11.26 -5.96 -5.64
CA ARG A 203 -11.90 -6.83 -6.62
C ARG A 203 -10.94 -7.16 -7.77
N VAL A 204 -11.17 -8.28 -8.43
CA VAL A 204 -10.42 -8.68 -9.62
C VAL A 204 -10.95 -7.91 -10.83
N LEU A 205 -10.07 -7.16 -11.51
CA LEU A 205 -10.37 -6.45 -12.76
C LEU A 205 -10.24 -7.37 -13.96
N THR A 206 -9.08 -8.00 -14.08
CA THR A 206 -8.73 -8.86 -15.21
C THR A 206 -7.66 -9.88 -14.81
N VAL A 207 -7.31 -10.77 -15.72
CA VAL A 207 -6.31 -11.83 -15.54
C VAL A 207 -5.29 -11.75 -16.65
N ILE A 208 -4.03 -11.73 -16.29
CA ILE A 208 -2.91 -11.85 -17.22
C ILE A 208 -2.42 -13.30 -17.19
N ARG A 209 -2.28 -13.91 -18.37
CA ARG A 209 -1.83 -15.30 -18.57
C ARG A 209 -0.49 -15.36 -19.26
#